data_9572cc880ea4c1dc729da2a5cf257819
#
_entry.id   9572cc880ea4c1dc729da2a5cf257819
#
_cell.length_a   1.000
_cell.length_b   1.000
_cell.length_c   1.000
_cell.angle_alpha   90.00
_cell.angle_beta   90.00
_cell.angle_gamma   90.00
#
_symmetry.space_group_name_H-M   'P 1'
#
loop_
_entity.id
_entity.type
_entity.pdbx_description
1 polymer ?
#
loop_
_entity_poly.entity_id
_entity_poly.type
_entity_poly.pdbx_seq_one_letter_code
_entity_poly.pdbx_strand_id
1 'polypeptide(L)' 'MTDTGAIEKAVDEIVAANPDKVEAVRAKPNMLGWFVGQVMKSTGGKANPQAVNDILKAKLGI' A
#
# COMPACT_ATOMS: atom_id res chain seq x y z
N MET A 1 15.17 -12.38 8.50
CA MET A 1 14.90 -11.61 7.29
C MET A 1 13.44 -11.61 6.96
N THR A 2 12.89 -10.49 6.88
CA THR A 2 11.46 -10.38 6.68
C THR A 2 11.16 -9.71 5.36
N ASP A 3 10.08 -10.13 4.75
CA ASP A 3 9.61 -9.50 3.53
C ASP A 3 8.95 -8.16 3.79
N THR A 4 8.83 -7.79 5.06
CA THR A 4 8.20 -6.54 5.45
C THR A 4 8.92 -5.34 4.86
N GLY A 5 10.24 -5.37 4.83
CA GLY A 5 11.02 -4.29 4.25
C GLY A 5 10.75 -4.09 2.78
N ALA A 6 10.64 -5.20 2.03
CA ALA A 6 10.33 -5.15 0.61
C ALA A 6 8.91 -4.63 0.39
N ILE A 7 7.97 -5.04 1.23
CA ILE A 7 6.58 -4.58 1.15
C ILE A 7 6.51 -3.08 1.43
N GLU A 8 7.19 -2.63 2.48
CA GLU A 8 7.22 -1.21 2.82
C GLU A 8 7.79 -0.38 1.69
N LYS A 9 8.85 -0.85 1.07
CA LYS A 9 9.46 -0.15 -0.05
C LYS A 9 8.49 -0.04 -1.22
N ALA A 10 7.80 -1.13 -1.54
CA ALA A 10 6.82 -1.12 -2.62
C ALA A 10 5.68 -0.16 -2.30
N VAL A 11 5.22 -0.17 -1.05
CA VAL A 11 4.17 0.74 -0.61
C VAL A 11 4.63 2.20 -0.75
N ASP A 12 5.84 2.50 -0.29
CA ASP A 12 6.38 3.85 -0.37
C ASP A 12 6.47 4.34 -1.82
N GLU A 13 6.93 3.49 -2.71
CA GLU A 13 7.06 3.83 -4.12
C GLU A 13 5.70 4.15 -4.74
N ILE A 14 4.72 3.33 -4.43
CA ILE A 14 3.38 3.50 -4.98
C ILE A 14 2.71 4.75 -4.40
N VAL A 15 2.85 4.96 -3.12
CA VAL A 15 2.31 6.14 -2.45
C VAL A 15 2.93 7.41 -3.03
N ALA A 16 4.25 7.40 -3.22
CA ALA A 16 4.96 8.56 -3.75
C ALA A 16 4.57 8.84 -5.20
N ALA A 17 4.28 7.79 -5.97
CA ALA A 17 3.91 7.93 -7.38
C ALA A 17 2.45 8.36 -7.57
N ASN A 18 1.63 8.21 -6.54
CA ASN A 18 0.19 8.47 -6.64
C ASN A 18 -0.31 9.35 -5.50
N PRO A 19 0.18 10.59 -5.38
CA PRO A 19 -0.24 11.48 -4.29
C PRO A 19 -1.73 11.80 -4.33
N ASP A 20 -2.31 11.88 -5.51
CA ASP A 20 -3.75 12.13 -5.66
C ASP A 20 -4.56 11.00 -5.07
N LYS A 21 -4.09 9.76 -5.25
CA LYS A 21 -4.78 8.60 -4.72
C LYS A 21 -4.66 8.53 -3.20
N VAL A 22 -3.55 9.02 -2.66
CA VAL A 22 -3.36 9.09 -1.21
C VAL A 22 -4.45 9.96 -0.60
N GLU A 23 -4.69 11.13 -1.18
CA GLU A 23 -5.73 12.01 -0.69
C GLU A 23 -7.12 11.40 -0.83
N ALA A 24 -7.35 10.70 -1.94
CA ALA A 24 -8.63 10.04 -2.18
C ALA A 24 -8.88 8.95 -1.13
N VAL A 25 -7.85 8.18 -0.78
CA VAL A 25 -7.97 7.13 0.22
C VAL A 25 -8.22 7.72 1.60
N ARG A 26 -7.59 8.85 1.91
CA ARG A 26 -7.82 9.52 3.19
C ARG A 26 -9.26 9.99 3.32
N ALA A 27 -9.83 10.47 2.24
CA ALA A 27 -11.22 10.89 2.21
C ALA A 27 -12.16 9.69 2.20
N LYS A 28 -11.77 8.63 1.50
CA LYS A 28 -12.58 7.42 1.34
C LYS A 28 -11.72 6.19 1.57
N PRO A 29 -11.66 5.68 2.80
CA PRO A 29 -10.83 4.51 3.12
C PRO A 29 -11.13 3.27 2.27
N ASN A 30 -12.32 3.17 1.69
CA ASN A 30 -12.67 2.08 0.78
C ASN A 30 -11.70 1.96 -0.38
N MET A 31 -11.06 3.06 -0.76
CA MET A 31 -10.15 3.08 -1.90
C MET A 31 -8.79 2.47 -1.56
N LEU A 32 -8.58 2.11 -0.31
CA LEU A 32 -7.34 1.46 0.11
C LEU A 32 -7.07 0.19 -0.69
N GLY A 33 -8.12 -0.51 -1.09
CA GLY A 33 -7.99 -1.71 -1.91
C GLY A 33 -7.25 -1.48 -3.22
N TRP A 34 -7.36 -0.29 -3.77
CA TRP A 34 -6.63 0.05 -4.99
C TRP A 34 -5.12 -0.01 -4.75
N PHE A 35 -4.66 0.58 -3.63
CA PHE A 35 -3.25 0.53 -3.27
C PHE A 35 -2.79 -0.90 -2.98
N VAL A 36 -3.62 -1.66 -2.27
CA VAL A 36 -3.30 -3.06 -1.99
C VAL A 36 -3.08 -3.81 -3.29
N GLY A 37 -3.97 -3.62 -4.25
CA GLY A 37 -3.86 -4.24 -5.57
C GLY A 37 -2.58 -3.83 -6.29
N GLN A 38 -2.22 -2.55 -6.23
CA GLN A 38 -1.00 -2.05 -6.87
C GLN A 38 0.25 -2.65 -6.23
N VAL A 39 0.28 -2.72 -4.91
CA VAL A 39 1.41 -3.31 -4.20
C VAL A 39 1.54 -4.79 -4.51
N MET A 40 0.42 -5.50 -4.54
CA MET A 40 0.41 -6.93 -4.89
C MET A 40 0.97 -7.14 -6.28
N LYS A 41 0.59 -6.27 -7.22
CA LYS A 41 1.08 -6.32 -8.59
C LYS A 41 2.58 -6.04 -8.65
N SER A 42 3.03 -5.05 -7.89
CA SER A 42 4.43 -4.67 -7.83
C SER A 42 5.31 -5.77 -7.26
N THR A 43 4.79 -6.54 -6.31
CA THR A 43 5.52 -7.62 -5.67
C THR A 43 5.29 -8.98 -6.34
N GLY A 44 4.56 -9.00 -7.44
CA GLY A 44 4.27 -10.23 -8.17
C GLY A 44 3.38 -11.18 -7.40
N GLY A 45 2.55 -10.67 -6.52
CA GLY A 45 1.63 -11.47 -5.72
C GLY A 45 2.28 -12.15 -4.53
N LYS A 46 3.54 -11.82 -4.24
CA LYS A 46 4.26 -12.46 -3.13
C LYS A 46 3.97 -11.83 -1.79
N ALA A 47 3.47 -10.61 -1.77
CA ALA A 47 3.16 -9.92 -0.53
C ALA A 47 1.85 -10.44 0.06
N ASN A 48 1.79 -10.46 1.39
CA ASN A 48 0.56 -10.82 2.08
C ASN A 48 -0.40 -9.63 2.02
N PRO A 49 -1.61 -9.80 1.46
CA PRO A 49 -2.56 -8.68 1.32
C PRO A 49 -2.87 -7.99 2.64
N GLN A 50 -2.96 -8.76 3.71
CA GLN A 50 -3.26 -8.19 5.02
C GLN A 50 -2.10 -7.34 5.53
N ALA A 51 -0.88 -7.81 5.36
CA ALA A 51 0.29 -7.05 5.75
C ALA A 51 0.38 -5.75 4.94
N VAL A 52 0.09 -5.82 3.65
CA VAL A 52 0.07 -4.65 2.78
C VAL A 52 -0.97 -3.65 3.28
N ASN A 53 -2.15 -4.13 3.61
CA ASN A 53 -3.22 -3.29 4.11
C ASN A 53 -2.83 -2.59 5.41
N ASP A 54 -2.23 -3.32 6.33
CA ASP A 54 -1.79 -2.77 7.62
C ASP A 54 -0.71 -1.71 7.44
N ILE A 55 0.25 -1.98 6.56
CA ILE A 55 1.33 -1.04 6.28
C ILE A 55 0.77 0.23 5.65
N LEU A 56 -0.15 0.07 4.70
CA LEU A 56 -0.78 1.21 4.05
C LEU A 56 -1.53 2.08 5.06
N LYS A 57 -2.28 1.47 5.95
CA LYS A 57 -3.02 2.21 6.97
C LYS A 57 -2.08 3.01 7.86
N ALA A 58 -0.98 2.38 8.26
CA ALA A 58 0.00 3.05 9.11
C ALA A 58 0.65 4.23 8.39
N LYS A 59 1.01 4.05 7.13
CA LYS A 59 1.67 5.10 6.36
C LYS A 59 0.74 6.24 5.98
N LEU A 60 -0.52 5.94 5.73
CA LEU A 60 -1.50 6.94 5.35
C LEU A 60 -2.23 7.56 6.55
N GLY A 61 -2.08 6.97 7.71
CA GLY A 61 -2.69 7.48 8.93
C GLY A 61 -4.19 7.32 8.99
N ILE A 62 -4.69 6.21 8.47
CA ILE A 62 -6.13 5.97 8.45
C ILE A 62 -6.53 4.72 9.19
#